data_c3055398a6464915b7ba7557e9a9726a
#
_entry.id   c3055398a6464915b7ba7557e9a9726a
#
_cell.length_a   1.000
_cell.length_b   1.000
_cell.length_c   1.000
_cell.angle_alpha   90.00
_cell.angle_beta   90.00
_cell.angle_gamma   90.00
#
_symmetry.space_group_name_H-M   'P 1'
#
loop_
_entity.id
_entity.type
_entity.pdbx_description
1 polymer ?
#
loop_
_entity_poly.entity_id
_entity_poly.type
_entity_poly.pdbx_seq_one_letter_code
_entity_poly.pdbx_strand_id
1 'polypeptide(L)'
;MRRMTRRAYRGRVTHRPLLVLVHGTRFDTREWNGYAELIPEADLRTVDLPGHGTRAGRPYSTDAAVAIIEEAVGRAEPGRLVVLAGHSLGGYVSAAYAHRHPGDLAGLVLIGATADPSRHPRLTRLYTGFAGLLPRVGADRMSRFANGVMRRLGTSAGDLPDATGYAVTPDAWAAVVAQARADQLTDVTCPIFLVAGQFDQLGIDLRTYARSCRDPRVRVIPRASHLAPLTHRDQVAAVLREAVSEAAAAR
;
A
#
# COMPACT_ATOMS: atom_id res chain seq x y z
N MET A 1 49.24 21.99 26.66
CA MET A 1 48.15 21.85 25.67
C MET A 1 47.49 20.47 25.88
N ARG A 2 46.39 20.42 26.57
CA ARG A 2 45.58 19.17 26.77
C ARG A 2 44.59 19.04 25.61
N ARG A 3 44.73 17.97 24.82
CA ARG A 3 43.74 17.60 23.79
C ARG A 3 42.45 17.10 24.49
N MET A 4 41.39 17.93 24.44
CA MET A 4 40.04 17.50 24.78
C MET A 4 39.54 16.56 23.69
N THR A 5 39.48 15.28 24.02
CA THR A 5 38.78 14.29 23.20
C THR A 5 37.27 14.56 23.28
N ARG A 6 36.68 15.02 22.17
CA ARG A 6 35.22 15.07 21.99
C ARG A 6 34.67 13.65 22.04
N ARG A 7 34.19 13.24 23.19
CA ARG A 7 33.38 12.03 23.38
C ARG A 7 32.05 12.29 22.68
N ALA A 8 31.88 11.72 21.48
CA ALA A 8 30.61 11.77 20.77
C ALA A 8 29.54 11.07 21.62
N TYR A 9 28.62 11.86 22.13
CA TYR A 9 27.44 11.39 22.85
C TYR A 9 26.52 10.73 21.79
N ARG A 10 26.71 9.43 21.49
CA ARG A 10 25.79 8.62 20.72
C ARG A 10 24.64 8.21 21.65
N GLY A 11 23.78 9.14 21.97
CA GLY A 11 22.45 8.82 22.46
C GLY A 11 21.68 8.16 21.33
N ARG A 12 21.50 6.83 21.40
CA ARG A 12 20.56 6.11 20.54
C ARG A 12 19.15 6.59 20.91
N VAL A 13 18.64 7.60 20.24
CA VAL A 13 17.20 7.84 20.22
C VAL A 13 16.59 6.71 19.40
N THR A 14 16.09 5.70 20.08
CA THR A 14 15.40 4.58 19.44
C THR A 14 13.96 5.00 19.19
N HIS A 15 13.73 5.75 18.10
CA HIS A 15 12.37 5.98 17.62
C HIS A 15 11.75 4.63 17.23
N ARG A 16 10.48 4.43 17.57
CA ARG A 16 9.71 3.32 17.00
C ARG A 16 9.73 3.42 15.46
N PRO A 17 9.79 2.30 14.73
CA PRO A 17 9.69 2.36 13.28
C PRO A 17 8.45 3.14 12.85
N LEU A 18 8.55 3.85 11.74
CA LEU A 18 7.41 4.49 11.09
C LEU A 18 6.81 3.49 10.09
N LEU A 19 5.53 3.19 10.23
CA LEU A 19 4.75 2.42 9.27
C LEU A 19 3.86 3.36 8.47
N VAL A 20 4.20 3.58 7.19
CA VAL A 20 3.39 4.38 6.27
C VAL A 20 2.40 3.45 5.57
N LEU A 21 1.10 3.76 5.66
CA LEU A 21 0.00 2.94 5.12
C LEU A 21 -0.71 3.69 3.98
N VAL A 22 -0.81 3.03 2.83
CA VAL A 22 -1.40 3.58 1.60
C VAL A 22 -2.62 2.75 1.20
N HIS A 23 -3.77 3.38 1.11
CA HIS A 23 -5.07 2.74 0.85
C HIS A 23 -5.25 2.27 -0.60
N GLY A 24 -6.21 1.39 -0.82
CA GLY A 24 -6.65 0.93 -2.15
C GLY A 24 -7.53 1.94 -2.90
N THR A 25 -7.77 1.67 -4.19
CA THR A 25 -8.71 2.46 -5.00
C THR A 25 -10.08 2.53 -4.32
N ARG A 26 -10.72 3.69 -4.35
CA ARG A 26 -12.02 4.03 -3.76
C ARG A 26 -12.00 4.21 -2.24
N PHE A 27 -11.01 3.69 -1.54
CA PHE A 27 -10.82 3.90 -0.10
C PHE A 27 -10.08 5.21 0.17
N ASP A 28 -9.87 5.50 1.42
CA ASP A 28 -9.06 6.58 1.97
C ASP A 28 -8.37 6.09 3.26
N THR A 29 -7.83 6.99 4.05
CA THR A 29 -7.15 6.64 5.30
C THR A 29 -7.99 5.81 6.26
N ARG A 30 -9.33 5.84 6.15
CA ARG A 30 -10.25 5.03 6.98
C ARG A 30 -10.12 3.51 6.76
N GLU A 31 -9.55 3.07 5.63
CA GLU A 31 -9.24 1.66 5.40
C GLU A 31 -8.37 1.07 6.52
N TRP A 32 -7.56 1.91 7.16
CA TRP A 32 -6.60 1.54 8.18
C TRP A 32 -7.08 1.82 9.62
N ASN A 33 -8.38 2.11 9.81
CA ASN A 33 -8.95 2.29 11.14
C ASN A 33 -8.73 1.04 12.01
N GLY A 34 -8.33 1.23 13.27
CA GLY A 34 -8.07 0.16 14.22
C GLY A 34 -6.70 -0.54 14.06
N TYR A 35 -5.89 -0.16 13.07
CA TYR A 35 -4.57 -0.77 12.90
C TYR A 35 -3.54 -0.25 13.93
N ALA A 36 -3.71 0.96 14.45
CA ALA A 36 -2.82 1.50 15.46
C ALA A 36 -2.83 0.68 16.77
N GLU A 37 -3.99 0.17 17.15
CA GLU A 37 -4.16 -0.70 18.31
C GLU A 37 -3.60 -2.10 18.07
N LEU A 38 -3.63 -2.57 16.81
CA LEU A 38 -3.12 -3.87 16.42
C LEU A 38 -1.60 -3.88 16.21
N ILE A 39 -0.96 -2.72 16.03
CA ILE A 39 0.48 -2.58 15.73
C ILE A 39 1.11 -1.54 16.68
N PRO A 40 1.13 -1.80 17.99
CA PRO A 40 1.67 -0.83 18.97
C PRO A 40 3.19 -0.66 18.87
N GLU A 41 3.90 -1.52 18.14
CA GLU A 41 5.36 -1.49 17.96
C GLU A 41 5.84 -0.42 16.98
N ALA A 42 4.95 0.16 16.17
CA ALA A 42 5.26 1.20 15.20
C ALA A 42 4.42 2.45 15.42
N ASP A 43 4.91 3.59 14.93
CA ASP A 43 4.08 4.77 14.75
C ASP A 43 3.47 4.70 13.35
N LEU A 44 2.15 4.81 13.25
CA LEU A 44 1.43 4.71 11.98
C LEU A 44 1.23 6.08 11.35
N ARG A 45 1.42 6.15 10.04
CA ARG A 45 1.09 7.30 9.21
C ARG A 45 0.27 6.83 8.02
N THR A 46 -0.98 7.24 7.94
CA THR A 46 -1.86 6.97 6.80
C THR A 46 -1.87 8.15 5.85
N VAL A 47 -1.99 7.91 4.56
CA VAL A 47 -2.02 8.96 3.53
C VAL A 47 -3.20 8.76 2.58
N ASP A 48 -3.82 9.87 2.17
CA ASP A 48 -4.81 9.88 1.10
C ASP A 48 -4.12 10.10 -0.24
N LEU A 49 -4.40 9.24 -1.22
CA LEU A 49 -3.95 9.39 -2.60
C LEU A 49 -4.72 10.50 -3.33
N PRO A 50 -4.21 11.05 -4.46
CA PRO A 50 -4.93 12.04 -5.24
C PRO A 50 -6.34 11.55 -5.60
N GLY A 51 -7.34 12.41 -5.46
CA GLY A 51 -8.74 12.11 -5.73
C GLY A 51 -9.47 11.35 -4.63
N HIS A 52 -8.82 11.03 -3.50
CA HIS A 52 -9.40 10.26 -2.41
C HIS A 52 -9.37 11.05 -1.09
N GLY A 53 -10.31 10.79 -0.20
CA GLY A 53 -10.37 11.36 1.14
C GLY A 53 -10.16 12.86 1.18
N THR A 54 -9.20 13.34 1.95
CA THR A 54 -8.85 14.77 2.08
C THR A 54 -8.29 15.40 0.80
N ARG A 55 -7.95 14.59 -0.21
CA ARG A 55 -7.45 15.01 -1.53
C ARG A 55 -8.49 14.83 -2.64
N ALA A 56 -9.78 14.70 -2.28
CA ALA A 56 -10.89 14.63 -3.22
C ALA A 56 -10.84 15.78 -4.24
N GLY A 57 -11.23 15.51 -5.49
CA GLY A 57 -11.20 16.48 -6.57
C GLY A 57 -9.82 16.77 -7.17
N ARG A 58 -8.73 16.24 -6.62
CA ARG A 58 -7.41 16.33 -7.25
C ARG A 58 -7.26 15.27 -8.33
N PRO A 59 -6.75 15.61 -9.53
CA PRO A 59 -6.53 14.64 -10.59
C PRO A 59 -5.50 13.59 -10.14
N TYR A 60 -5.74 12.34 -10.53
CA TYR A 60 -4.82 11.24 -10.24
C TYR A 60 -3.70 11.17 -11.29
N SER A 61 -2.47 11.02 -10.82
CA SER A 61 -1.35 10.49 -11.60
C SER A 61 -0.43 9.70 -10.65
N THR A 62 0.34 8.76 -11.19
CA THR A 62 1.33 8.02 -10.40
C THR A 62 2.36 8.95 -9.77
N ASP A 63 2.81 9.97 -10.50
CA ASP A 63 3.79 10.93 -9.98
C ASP A 63 3.25 11.74 -8.79
N ALA A 64 2.00 12.21 -8.89
CA ALA A 64 1.35 12.89 -7.78
C ALA A 64 1.13 11.96 -6.57
N ALA A 65 0.83 10.67 -6.82
CA ALA A 65 0.67 9.68 -5.77
C ALA A 65 2.01 9.33 -5.09
N VAL A 66 3.07 9.16 -5.87
CA VAL A 66 4.43 8.93 -5.35
C VAL A 66 4.92 10.14 -4.55
N ALA A 67 4.69 11.37 -5.00
CA ALA A 67 5.08 12.58 -4.27
C ALA A 67 4.43 12.66 -2.87
N ILE A 68 3.22 12.13 -2.69
CA ILE A 68 2.58 12.04 -1.37
C ILE A 68 3.32 11.05 -0.45
N ILE A 69 3.79 9.92 -0.99
CA ILE A 69 4.60 8.98 -0.22
C ILE A 69 5.97 9.61 0.10
N GLU A 70 6.62 10.29 -0.87
CA GLU A 70 7.87 11.02 -0.64
C GLU A 70 7.73 12.02 0.51
N GLU A 71 6.64 12.79 0.54
CA GLU A 71 6.34 13.71 1.64
C GLU A 71 6.16 12.96 2.96
N ALA A 72 5.44 11.84 2.95
CA ALA A 72 5.19 11.06 4.15
C ALA A 72 6.46 10.41 4.71
N VAL A 73 7.32 9.86 3.86
CA VAL A 73 8.60 9.26 4.23
C VAL A 73 9.60 10.35 4.64
N GLY A 74 9.70 11.44 3.87
CA GLY A 74 10.63 12.55 4.12
C GLY A 74 10.36 13.31 5.42
N ARG A 75 9.18 13.19 6.00
CA ARG A 75 8.86 13.72 7.34
C ARG A 75 9.26 12.79 8.48
N ALA A 76 9.90 11.66 8.21
CA ALA A 76 10.48 10.83 9.25
C ALA A 76 11.74 11.49 9.82
N GLU A 77 11.97 11.30 11.12
CA GLU A 77 13.18 11.79 11.78
C GLU A 77 14.43 11.13 11.16
N PRO A 78 15.55 11.84 11.04
CA PRO A 78 16.77 11.30 10.48
C PRO A 78 17.20 9.99 11.16
N GLY A 79 17.41 8.95 10.36
CA GLY A 79 17.80 7.62 10.84
C GLY A 79 16.66 6.78 11.41
N ARG A 80 15.40 7.23 11.30
CA ARG A 80 14.23 6.43 11.64
C ARG A 80 14.00 5.37 10.57
N LEU A 81 13.69 4.15 11.00
CA LEU A 81 13.30 3.07 10.09
C LEU A 81 11.91 3.33 9.54
N VAL A 82 11.76 3.21 8.23
CA VAL A 82 10.46 3.37 7.54
C VAL A 82 10.08 2.05 6.87
N VAL A 83 8.91 1.54 7.24
CA VAL A 83 8.22 0.45 6.53
C VAL A 83 7.07 1.06 5.75
N LEU A 84 7.01 0.80 4.45
CA LEU A 84 5.94 1.27 3.58
C LEU A 84 5.02 0.10 3.24
N ALA A 85 3.73 0.25 3.48
CA ALA A 85 2.73 -0.76 3.16
C ALA A 85 1.60 -0.15 2.32
N GLY A 86 1.21 -0.85 1.26
CA GLY A 86 0.13 -0.40 0.40
C GLY A 86 -0.82 -1.53 0.01
N HIS A 87 -2.12 -1.20 -0.02
CA HIS A 87 -3.15 -2.11 -0.49
C HIS A 87 -3.57 -1.75 -1.92
N SER A 88 -3.70 -2.76 -2.79
CA SER A 88 -4.24 -2.59 -4.15
C SER A 88 -3.54 -1.45 -4.89
N LEU A 89 -4.26 -0.38 -5.28
CA LEU A 89 -3.66 0.83 -5.87
C LEU A 89 -2.49 1.36 -5.04
N GLY A 90 -2.66 1.46 -3.71
CA GLY A 90 -1.61 1.89 -2.80
C GLY A 90 -0.38 0.98 -2.85
N GLY A 91 -0.56 -0.32 -3.07
CA GLY A 91 0.54 -1.27 -3.27
C GLY A 91 1.32 -1.00 -4.55
N TYR A 92 0.64 -0.73 -5.67
CA TYR A 92 1.32 -0.37 -6.93
C TYR A 92 2.06 0.97 -6.83
N VAL A 93 1.47 1.97 -6.17
CA VAL A 93 2.14 3.25 -5.90
C VAL A 93 3.36 3.06 -4.98
N SER A 94 3.23 2.21 -3.96
CA SER A 94 4.34 1.88 -3.05
C SER A 94 5.49 1.16 -3.78
N ALA A 95 5.18 0.27 -4.73
CA ALA A 95 6.18 -0.35 -5.60
C ALA A 95 6.86 0.68 -6.50
N ALA A 96 6.10 1.61 -7.09
CA ALA A 96 6.65 2.70 -7.90
C ALA A 96 7.54 3.63 -7.09
N TYR A 97 7.17 3.95 -5.84
CA TYR A 97 8.03 4.68 -4.90
C TYR A 97 9.33 3.93 -4.64
N ALA A 98 9.25 2.66 -4.23
CA ALA A 98 10.43 1.86 -3.91
C ALA A 98 11.37 1.68 -5.10
N HIS A 99 10.84 1.59 -6.33
CA HIS A 99 11.62 1.57 -7.56
C HIS A 99 12.43 2.85 -7.78
N ARG A 100 11.84 4.01 -7.47
CA ARG A 100 12.50 5.32 -7.61
C ARG A 100 13.49 5.60 -6.46
N HIS A 101 13.29 4.98 -5.31
CA HIS A 101 14.03 5.18 -4.07
C HIS A 101 14.44 3.83 -3.44
N PRO A 102 15.29 3.03 -4.11
CA PRO A 102 15.51 1.63 -3.76
C PRO A 102 16.19 1.39 -2.40
N GLY A 103 16.74 2.45 -1.76
CA GLY A 103 17.44 2.37 -0.47
C GLY A 103 16.74 3.10 0.68
N ASP A 104 15.59 3.75 0.45
CA ASP A 104 14.95 4.61 1.46
C ASP A 104 14.13 3.85 2.51
N LEU A 105 13.76 2.61 2.21
CA LEU A 105 12.89 1.80 3.05
C LEU A 105 13.65 0.73 3.82
N ALA A 106 13.20 0.47 5.05
CA ALA A 106 13.61 -0.68 5.85
C ALA A 106 12.72 -1.92 5.61
N GLY A 107 11.57 -1.76 4.97
CA GLY A 107 10.68 -2.83 4.56
C GLY A 107 9.58 -2.33 3.62
N LEU A 108 9.11 -3.18 2.70
CA LEU A 108 8.03 -2.91 1.78
C LEU A 108 6.97 -4.00 1.88
N VAL A 109 5.69 -3.64 1.99
CA VAL A 109 4.56 -4.58 2.05
C VAL A 109 3.56 -4.26 0.94
N LEU A 110 3.36 -5.20 0.02
CA LEU A 110 2.43 -5.08 -1.09
C LEU A 110 1.24 -6.03 -0.85
N ILE A 111 0.07 -5.47 -0.57
CA ILE A 111 -1.14 -6.24 -0.25
C ILE A 111 -2.09 -6.19 -1.44
N GLY A 112 -2.40 -7.33 -2.06
CA GLY A 112 -3.29 -7.39 -3.22
C GLY A 112 -2.80 -6.55 -4.40
N ALA A 113 -1.50 -6.48 -4.65
CA ALA A 113 -0.88 -5.64 -5.68
C ALA A 113 0.21 -6.38 -6.47
N THR A 114 -0.07 -7.63 -6.81
CA THR A 114 0.87 -8.51 -7.53
C THR A 114 0.28 -9.08 -8.82
N ALA A 115 -0.60 -8.34 -9.50
CA ALA A 115 -0.99 -8.61 -10.87
C ALA A 115 -0.17 -7.73 -11.82
N ASP A 116 0.42 -8.32 -12.84
CA ASP A 116 1.12 -7.61 -13.91
C ASP A 116 0.19 -7.51 -15.15
N PRO A 117 -0.35 -6.32 -15.43
CA PRO A 117 -1.30 -6.15 -16.53
C PRO A 117 -0.75 -6.54 -17.90
N SER A 118 0.56 -6.43 -18.13
CA SER A 118 1.20 -6.78 -19.39
C SER A 118 1.14 -8.27 -19.70
N ARG A 119 1.07 -9.09 -18.66
CA ARG A 119 1.00 -10.56 -18.77
C ARG A 119 -0.41 -11.08 -19.04
N HIS A 120 -1.43 -10.27 -18.75
CA HIS A 120 -2.85 -10.65 -18.82
C HIS A 120 -3.69 -9.71 -19.70
N PRO A 121 -3.39 -9.55 -21.00
CA PRO A 121 -4.01 -8.53 -21.86
C PRO A 121 -5.53 -8.67 -21.98
N ARG A 122 -6.08 -9.91 -21.87
CA ARG A 122 -7.54 -10.13 -21.91
C ARG A 122 -8.21 -9.66 -20.63
N LEU A 123 -7.61 -9.97 -19.49
CA LEU A 123 -8.10 -9.55 -18.18
C LEU A 123 -7.99 -8.02 -18.04
N THR A 124 -6.88 -7.46 -18.47
CA THR A 124 -6.65 -6.01 -18.51
C THR A 124 -7.73 -5.28 -19.31
N ARG A 125 -8.08 -5.78 -20.52
CA ARG A 125 -9.17 -5.20 -21.32
C ARG A 125 -10.52 -5.29 -20.62
N LEU A 126 -10.82 -6.39 -19.93
CA LEU A 126 -12.04 -6.54 -19.15
C LEU A 126 -12.13 -5.48 -18.03
N TYR A 127 -11.07 -5.32 -17.26
CA TYR A 127 -11.01 -4.31 -16.17
C TYR A 127 -11.06 -2.89 -16.69
N THR A 128 -10.32 -2.55 -17.74
CA THR A 128 -10.35 -1.21 -18.33
C THR A 128 -11.70 -0.90 -18.97
N GLY A 129 -12.33 -1.89 -19.63
CA GLY A 129 -13.69 -1.76 -20.14
C GLY A 129 -14.71 -1.50 -19.02
N PHE A 130 -14.62 -2.24 -17.92
CA PHE A 130 -15.46 -1.99 -16.74
C PHE A 130 -15.21 -0.60 -16.13
N ALA A 131 -13.95 -0.21 -15.94
CA ALA A 131 -13.60 1.13 -15.44
C ALA A 131 -14.15 2.24 -16.34
N GLY A 132 -14.12 2.05 -17.68
CA GLY A 132 -14.70 2.98 -18.65
C GLY A 132 -16.23 3.12 -18.60
N LEU A 133 -16.94 2.18 -17.95
CA LEU A 133 -18.39 2.29 -17.73
C LEU A 133 -18.73 3.09 -16.46
N LEU A 134 -17.81 3.21 -15.50
CA LEU A 134 -18.06 3.89 -14.23
C LEU A 134 -18.57 5.33 -14.38
N PRO A 135 -18.04 6.18 -15.28
CA PRO A 135 -18.56 7.53 -15.49
C PRO A 135 -20.03 7.56 -15.96
N ARG A 136 -20.48 6.52 -16.70
CA ARG A 136 -21.88 6.42 -17.19
C ARG A 136 -22.85 6.02 -16.09
N VAL A 137 -22.43 5.21 -15.12
CA VAL A 137 -23.26 4.76 -14.00
C VAL A 137 -23.34 5.83 -12.91
N GLY A 138 -22.30 6.63 -12.78
CA GLY A 138 -22.16 7.66 -11.76
C GLY A 138 -21.57 7.14 -10.44
N ALA A 139 -20.63 7.90 -9.88
CA ALA A 139 -19.87 7.55 -8.67
C ALA A 139 -20.78 7.21 -7.47
N ASP A 140 -21.85 7.99 -7.24
CA ASP A 140 -22.79 7.79 -6.13
C ASP A 140 -23.54 6.46 -6.20
N ARG A 141 -23.99 6.05 -7.41
CA ARG A 141 -24.70 4.77 -7.57
C ARG A 141 -23.77 3.60 -7.35
N MET A 142 -22.55 3.69 -7.90
CA MET A 142 -21.52 2.67 -7.72
C MET A 142 -21.11 2.55 -6.24
N SER A 143 -20.91 3.68 -5.55
CA SER A 143 -20.58 3.70 -4.13
C SER A 143 -21.69 3.03 -3.31
N ARG A 144 -22.96 3.41 -3.50
CA ARG A 144 -24.08 2.79 -2.77
C ARG A 144 -24.16 1.28 -2.98
N PHE A 145 -24.01 0.81 -4.23
CA PHE A 145 -24.03 -0.61 -4.54
C PHE A 145 -22.88 -1.35 -3.87
N ALA A 146 -21.63 -0.89 -4.08
CA ALA A 146 -20.44 -1.53 -3.53
C ALA A 146 -20.42 -1.49 -2.00
N ASN A 147 -20.82 -0.37 -1.38
CA ASN A 147 -20.92 -0.25 0.07
C ASN A 147 -22.03 -1.17 0.64
N GLY A 148 -23.11 -1.39 -0.11
CA GLY A 148 -24.13 -2.36 0.25
C GLY A 148 -23.59 -3.80 0.30
N VAL A 149 -22.75 -4.17 -0.67
CA VAL A 149 -22.08 -5.48 -0.69
C VAL A 149 -21.08 -5.59 0.45
N MET A 150 -20.22 -4.58 0.65
CA MET A 150 -19.21 -4.58 1.72
C MET A 150 -19.83 -4.68 3.11
N ARG A 151 -20.94 -3.98 3.36
CA ARG A 151 -21.71 -4.13 4.63
C ARG A 151 -22.19 -5.54 4.85
N ARG A 152 -22.69 -6.22 3.80
CA ARG A 152 -23.12 -7.62 3.90
C ARG A 152 -21.97 -8.58 4.17
N LEU A 153 -20.74 -8.20 3.77
CA LEU A 153 -19.51 -8.94 4.06
C LEU A 153 -18.88 -8.57 5.41
N GLY A 154 -19.55 -7.76 6.23
CA GLY A 154 -19.13 -7.45 7.60
C GLY A 154 -18.29 -6.18 7.76
N THR A 155 -18.15 -5.34 6.71
CA THR A 155 -17.43 -4.06 6.84
C THR A 155 -18.25 -3.06 7.64
N SER A 156 -17.63 -2.44 8.65
CA SER A 156 -18.26 -1.41 9.48
C SER A 156 -18.62 -0.16 8.67
N ALA A 157 -19.70 0.52 9.03
CA ALA A 157 -20.16 1.69 8.30
C ALA A 157 -19.12 2.84 8.27
N GLY A 158 -18.32 2.99 9.34
CA GLY A 158 -17.26 4.00 9.44
C GLY A 158 -16.04 3.73 8.54
N ASP A 159 -15.89 2.51 8.04
CA ASP A 159 -14.76 2.10 7.19
C ASP A 159 -15.14 2.07 5.70
N LEU A 160 -16.41 2.36 5.39
CA LEU A 160 -16.88 2.38 4.00
C LEU A 160 -16.40 3.63 3.26
N PRO A 161 -15.92 3.48 2.01
CA PRO A 161 -15.50 4.61 1.20
C PRO A 161 -16.71 5.49 0.81
N ASP A 162 -16.46 6.77 0.64
CA ASP A 162 -17.44 7.67 0.01
C ASP A 162 -17.42 7.58 -1.53
N ALA A 163 -18.18 8.44 -2.20
CA ALA A 163 -18.25 8.41 -3.66
C ALA A 163 -17.03 9.04 -4.35
N THR A 164 -16.20 9.80 -3.64
CA THR A 164 -15.12 10.61 -4.25
C THR A 164 -14.06 9.75 -4.94
N GLY A 165 -13.61 8.67 -4.29
CA GLY A 165 -12.62 7.75 -4.86
C GLY A 165 -13.09 7.00 -6.11
N TYR A 166 -14.41 6.94 -6.36
CA TYR A 166 -14.94 6.35 -7.59
C TYR A 166 -14.72 7.24 -8.81
N ALA A 167 -14.66 8.56 -8.64
CA ALA A 167 -14.49 9.49 -9.75
C ALA A 167 -13.12 9.34 -10.43
N VAL A 168 -12.07 9.06 -9.65
CA VAL A 168 -10.70 8.90 -10.17
C VAL A 168 -10.31 7.46 -10.50
N THR A 169 -11.21 6.50 -10.27
CA THR A 169 -10.93 5.08 -10.51
C THR A 169 -10.47 4.79 -11.96
N PRO A 170 -11.07 5.36 -13.02
CA PRO A 170 -10.59 5.13 -14.40
C PRO A 170 -9.15 5.56 -14.59
N ASP A 171 -8.76 6.75 -14.13
CA ASP A 171 -7.40 7.29 -14.27
C ASP A 171 -6.39 6.48 -13.45
N ALA A 172 -6.75 6.11 -12.21
CA ALA A 172 -5.93 5.28 -11.36
C ALA A 172 -5.66 3.90 -11.98
N TRP A 173 -6.68 3.26 -12.54
CA TRP A 173 -6.51 1.98 -13.24
C TRP A 173 -5.73 2.11 -14.54
N ALA A 174 -5.94 3.17 -15.32
CA ALA A 174 -5.14 3.43 -16.50
C ALA A 174 -3.65 3.56 -16.15
N ALA A 175 -3.33 4.25 -15.06
CA ALA A 175 -1.96 4.39 -14.57
C ALA A 175 -1.36 3.03 -14.13
N VAL A 176 -2.11 2.21 -13.38
CA VAL A 176 -1.67 0.85 -13.01
C VAL A 176 -1.40 0.00 -14.24
N VAL A 177 -2.31 -0.01 -15.22
CA VAL A 177 -2.15 -0.77 -16.47
C VAL A 177 -0.90 -0.33 -17.24
N ALA A 178 -0.63 0.96 -17.26
CA ALA A 178 0.51 1.51 -17.99
C ALA A 178 1.86 1.19 -17.31
N GLN A 179 1.90 1.14 -15.98
CA GLN A 179 3.16 1.23 -15.23
C GLN A 179 3.46 0.00 -14.34
N ALA A 180 2.44 -0.73 -13.85
CA ALA A 180 2.67 -1.83 -12.92
C ALA A 180 3.41 -3.00 -13.59
N ARG A 181 4.60 -3.32 -13.08
CA ARG A 181 5.47 -4.40 -13.56
C ARG A 181 6.20 -5.03 -12.38
N ALA A 182 6.42 -6.33 -12.45
CA ALA A 182 7.14 -7.07 -11.42
C ALA A 182 8.62 -6.68 -11.33
N ASP A 183 9.24 -6.30 -12.45
CA ASP A 183 10.66 -5.92 -12.54
C ASP A 183 11.01 -4.61 -11.81
N GLN A 184 10.02 -3.77 -11.50
CA GLN A 184 10.21 -2.58 -10.66
C GLN A 184 10.81 -2.91 -9.28
N LEU A 185 10.69 -4.14 -8.82
CA LEU A 185 11.18 -4.56 -7.49
C LEU A 185 12.63 -5.09 -7.51
N THR A 186 13.27 -5.20 -8.68
CA THR A 186 14.58 -5.84 -8.84
C THR A 186 15.70 -5.15 -8.04
N ASP A 187 15.66 -3.82 -7.97
CA ASP A 187 16.69 -3.02 -7.31
C ASP A 187 16.35 -2.64 -5.86
N VAL A 188 15.16 -2.96 -5.40
CA VAL A 188 14.75 -2.70 -4.01
C VAL A 188 15.56 -3.59 -3.06
N THR A 189 16.20 -2.97 -2.06
CA THR A 189 17.18 -3.64 -1.20
C THR A 189 16.63 -4.13 0.12
N CYS A 190 15.48 -3.60 0.57
CA CYS A 190 14.83 -4.05 1.80
C CYS A 190 14.03 -5.34 1.61
N PRO A 191 13.67 -6.08 2.68
CA PRO A 191 12.71 -7.18 2.61
C PRO A 191 11.37 -6.73 2.01
N ILE A 192 10.80 -7.53 1.10
CA ILE A 192 9.54 -7.24 0.41
C ILE A 192 8.51 -8.31 0.76
N PHE A 193 7.46 -7.88 1.46
CA PHE A 193 6.32 -8.74 1.79
C PHE A 193 5.28 -8.66 0.68
N LEU A 194 5.06 -9.77 0.01
CA LEU A 194 4.06 -9.93 -1.04
C LEU A 194 2.86 -10.66 -0.43
N VAL A 195 1.77 -9.93 -0.22
CA VAL A 195 0.59 -10.41 0.50
C VAL A 195 -0.62 -10.50 -0.42
N ALA A 196 -1.28 -11.64 -0.42
CA ALA A 196 -2.53 -11.81 -1.16
C ALA A 196 -3.55 -12.61 -0.33
N GLY A 197 -4.82 -12.29 -0.47
CA GLY A 197 -5.88 -13.20 -0.03
C GLY A 197 -5.90 -14.47 -0.89
N GLN A 198 -6.30 -15.59 -0.32
CA GLN A 198 -6.41 -16.87 -1.05
C GLN A 198 -7.30 -16.76 -2.32
N PHE A 199 -8.31 -15.89 -2.27
CA PHE A 199 -9.26 -15.64 -3.36
C PHE A 199 -9.06 -14.24 -3.99
N ASP A 200 -7.88 -13.65 -3.82
CA ASP A 200 -7.58 -12.34 -4.37
C ASP A 200 -7.23 -12.44 -5.87
N GLN A 201 -8.05 -11.85 -6.70
CA GLN A 201 -7.85 -11.83 -8.15
C GLN A 201 -6.64 -10.99 -8.60
N LEU A 202 -6.11 -10.13 -7.76
CA LEU A 202 -4.89 -9.37 -8.03
C LEU A 202 -3.62 -10.01 -7.44
N GLY A 203 -3.75 -11.22 -6.85
CA GLY A 203 -2.64 -12.05 -6.41
C GLY A 203 -2.09 -13.02 -7.47
N ILE A 204 -2.54 -12.93 -8.73
CA ILE A 204 -2.30 -13.94 -9.77
C ILE A 204 -0.83 -14.10 -10.18
N ASP A 205 -0.03 -13.04 -10.12
CA ASP A 205 1.40 -13.06 -10.47
C ASP A 205 2.32 -13.07 -9.25
N LEU A 206 1.82 -13.44 -8.07
CA LEU A 206 2.56 -13.44 -6.80
C LEU A 206 3.94 -14.11 -6.92
N ARG A 207 4.00 -15.26 -7.62
CA ARG A 207 5.27 -15.99 -7.86
C ARG A 207 6.21 -15.23 -8.80
N THR A 208 5.68 -14.49 -9.77
CA THR A 208 6.47 -13.67 -10.69
C THR A 208 7.08 -12.49 -9.94
N TYR A 209 6.28 -11.79 -9.16
CA TYR A 209 6.76 -10.72 -8.29
C TYR A 209 7.83 -11.23 -7.31
N ALA A 210 7.63 -12.38 -6.68
CA ALA A 210 8.62 -12.95 -5.77
C ALA A 210 9.96 -13.24 -6.44
N ARG A 211 9.97 -13.68 -7.71
CA ARG A 211 11.21 -13.90 -8.46
C ARG A 211 11.95 -12.61 -8.84
N SER A 212 11.24 -11.49 -8.92
CA SER A 212 11.82 -10.18 -9.20
C SER A 212 12.38 -9.50 -7.96
N CYS A 213 12.02 -9.96 -6.76
CA CYS A 213 12.53 -9.40 -5.52
C CYS A 213 13.85 -10.05 -5.10
N ARG A 214 14.77 -9.27 -4.50
CA ARG A 214 16.01 -9.80 -3.90
C ARG A 214 15.73 -10.58 -2.62
N ASP A 215 14.81 -10.13 -1.79
CA ASP A 215 14.46 -10.73 -0.50
C ASP A 215 12.94 -10.79 -0.28
N PRO A 216 12.23 -11.72 -0.96
CA PRO A 216 10.78 -11.80 -0.90
C PRO A 216 10.28 -12.57 0.33
N ARG A 217 9.18 -12.09 0.92
CA ARG A 217 8.36 -12.77 1.93
C ARG A 217 6.95 -12.94 1.38
N VAL A 218 6.59 -14.14 0.98
CA VAL A 218 5.25 -14.42 0.44
C VAL A 218 4.30 -14.81 1.56
N ARG A 219 3.16 -14.14 1.66
CA ARG A 219 2.11 -14.42 2.65
C ARG A 219 0.75 -14.52 1.95
N VAL A 220 0.10 -15.66 2.10
CA VAL A 220 -1.27 -15.89 1.61
C VAL A 220 -2.20 -15.96 2.81
N ILE A 221 -3.18 -15.06 2.85
CA ILE A 221 -4.18 -15.01 3.92
C ILE A 221 -5.31 -15.97 3.59
N PRO A 222 -5.50 -17.06 4.38
CA PRO A 222 -6.51 -18.06 4.12
C PRO A 222 -7.93 -17.47 4.11
N ARG A 223 -8.76 -17.91 3.18
CA ARG A 223 -10.16 -17.49 3.03
C ARG A 223 -10.39 -16.00 2.77
N ALA A 224 -9.35 -15.20 2.65
CA ALA A 224 -9.45 -13.78 2.34
C ALA A 224 -9.63 -13.55 0.83
N SER A 225 -10.40 -12.51 0.51
CA SER A 225 -10.50 -11.92 -0.83
C SER A 225 -9.54 -10.75 -0.97
N HIS A 226 -9.72 -9.96 -2.04
CA HIS A 226 -9.00 -8.69 -2.23
C HIS A 226 -9.19 -7.69 -1.07
N LEU A 227 -10.30 -7.76 -0.34
CA LEU A 227 -10.61 -6.88 0.79
C LEU A 227 -10.00 -7.35 2.13
N ALA A 228 -8.89 -8.09 2.09
CA ALA A 228 -8.22 -8.60 3.29
C ALA A 228 -7.97 -7.53 4.38
N PRO A 229 -7.55 -6.28 4.06
CA PRO A 229 -7.35 -5.26 5.09
C PRO A 229 -8.61 -4.91 5.89
N LEU A 230 -9.80 -5.12 5.34
CA LEU A 230 -11.07 -4.85 6.01
C LEU A 230 -11.66 -6.08 6.70
N THR A 231 -11.50 -7.25 6.08
CA THR A 231 -12.19 -8.48 6.49
C THR A 231 -11.31 -9.43 7.32
N HIS A 232 -9.98 -9.27 7.25
CA HIS A 232 -8.99 -10.13 7.91
C HIS A 232 -7.90 -9.27 8.58
N ARG A 233 -8.33 -8.24 9.31
CA ARG A 233 -7.45 -7.22 9.93
C ARG A 233 -6.34 -7.81 10.77
N ASP A 234 -6.65 -8.79 11.62
CA ASP A 234 -5.67 -9.40 12.52
C ASP A 234 -4.55 -10.11 11.74
N GLN A 235 -4.89 -10.82 10.66
CA GLN A 235 -3.91 -11.50 9.83
C GLN A 235 -3.05 -10.50 9.03
N VAL A 236 -3.65 -9.43 8.50
CA VAL A 236 -2.92 -8.35 7.83
C VAL A 236 -2.02 -7.63 8.83
N ALA A 237 -2.53 -7.28 10.02
CA ALA A 237 -1.75 -6.66 11.08
C ALA A 237 -0.57 -7.55 11.52
N ALA A 238 -0.76 -8.86 11.60
CA ALA A 238 0.33 -9.79 11.93
C ALA A 238 1.47 -9.73 10.90
N VAL A 239 1.16 -9.64 9.59
CA VAL A 239 2.17 -9.47 8.53
C VAL A 239 2.85 -8.12 8.62
N LEU A 240 2.11 -7.04 8.90
CA LEU A 240 2.69 -5.70 9.08
C LEU A 240 3.63 -5.64 10.29
N ARG A 241 3.27 -6.29 11.40
CA ARG A 241 4.14 -6.43 12.59
C ARG A 241 5.40 -7.23 12.28
N GLU A 242 5.28 -8.30 11.49
CA GLU A 242 6.43 -9.07 11.03
C GLU A 242 7.39 -8.17 10.24
N ALA A 243 6.89 -7.38 9.29
CA ALA A 243 7.70 -6.46 8.50
C ALA A 243 8.38 -5.38 9.37
N VAL A 244 7.66 -4.81 10.35
CA VAL A 244 8.21 -3.85 11.32
C VAL A 244 9.30 -4.49 12.18
N SER A 245 9.08 -5.73 12.63
CA SER A 245 10.04 -6.45 13.48
C SER A 245 11.31 -6.83 12.72
N GLU A 246 11.20 -7.32 11.46
CA GLU A 246 12.36 -7.59 10.61
C GLU A 246 13.18 -6.31 10.34
N ALA A 247 12.51 -5.20 10.02
CA ALA A 247 13.16 -3.91 9.85
C ALA A 247 13.93 -3.46 11.10
N ALA A 248 13.37 -3.68 12.28
CA ALA A 248 14.02 -3.34 13.55
C ALA A 248 15.21 -4.25 13.88
N ALA A 249 15.16 -5.53 13.49
CA ALA A 249 16.21 -6.53 13.74
C ALA A 249 17.43 -6.39 12.81
N ALA A 250 17.26 -5.76 11.64
CA ALA A 250 18.33 -5.54 10.64
C ALA A 250 19.33 -4.41 11.02
N ARG A 251 19.16 -3.77 12.19
CA ARG A 251 20.06 -2.76 12.78
C ARG A 251 21.14 -3.40 13.62
#